data_a8ad52edc8da697aac7bd29f48742a6e
#
_entry.id   a8ad52edc8da697aac7bd29f48742a6e
#
_cell.length_a   1.000
_cell.length_b   1.000
_cell.length_c   1.000
_cell.angle_alpha   90.00
_cell.angle_beta   90.00
_cell.angle_gamma   90.00
#
_symmetry.space_group_name_H-M   'P 1'
#
loop_
_entity.id
_entity.type
_entity.pdbx_description
1 polymer ?
#
loop_
_entity_poly.entity_id
_entity_poly.type
_entity_poly.pdbx_seq_one_letter_code
_entity_poly.pdbx_strand_id
1 'polypeptide(L)'
;MMNLPEQVRRALARLEDAGYEAFVVGGAVRDHVRGADTGTDWDITTSALPEETETVFSGYRVIETGMKHGTVTVLLDGEPLEITTYRVDGGYSDHRHPDEVRFTRSLREDLRRRDFTMNAMAYSPRTGVVDPFGGQADLAAGVVRCVGEPDRRFQEDALRILRALRFASALGMGIHPDTARAARDNRGLLTSVAAERVRVELTKLLCGADAERVLLEFPDILSVPLPEIGAMVCFDQHNPHHDRDVWAHTAAVTAAIPAQPVLRWAALLHDVGKPPCFSLAEDGVGHFYGHAAESARMADGILRRLRFNTDSREEIVRLIRYHDLPIQPERRPVKRLMNKLGPDTVRRLIELHKADTRGQSAICAGRIAEYDAVAVVLDEILNEKECFSLKDLAVNGTDMMSI
;
A
#
# COMPACT_ATOMS: atom_id res chain seq x y z
N MET A 1 -21.14 15.30 15.23
CA MET A 1 -20.35 14.68 16.30
C MET A 1 -19.75 13.38 15.79
N MET A 2 -18.50 13.12 16.11
CA MET A 2 -17.81 11.86 15.76
C MET A 2 -18.43 10.69 16.55
N ASN A 3 -18.73 9.59 15.87
CA ASN A 3 -19.22 8.39 16.52
C ASN A 3 -18.05 7.63 17.13
N LEU A 4 -17.83 7.77 18.44
CA LEU A 4 -16.75 7.12 19.18
C LEU A 4 -17.22 5.78 19.75
N PRO A 5 -16.42 4.72 19.65
CA PRO A 5 -16.64 3.49 20.43
C PRO A 5 -16.70 3.78 21.94
N GLU A 6 -17.43 2.96 22.68
CA GLU A 6 -17.66 3.17 24.11
C GLU A 6 -16.35 3.18 24.91
N GLN A 7 -15.40 2.27 24.59
CA GLN A 7 -14.10 2.21 25.23
C GLN A 7 -13.26 3.49 25.00
N VAL A 8 -13.31 4.06 23.79
CA VAL A 8 -12.63 5.34 23.48
C VAL A 8 -13.25 6.48 24.28
N ARG A 9 -14.59 6.54 24.32
CA ARG A 9 -15.34 7.56 25.08
C ARG A 9 -15.01 7.50 26.56
N ARG A 10 -14.97 6.29 27.15
CA ARG A 10 -14.60 6.06 28.54
C ARG A 10 -13.16 6.44 28.83
N ALA A 11 -12.23 6.15 27.89
CA ALA A 11 -10.84 6.54 28.06
C ALA A 11 -10.65 8.04 28.11
N LEU A 12 -11.27 8.77 27.17
CA LEU A 12 -11.26 10.24 27.15
C LEU A 12 -11.85 10.80 28.45
N ALA A 13 -13.04 10.34 28.86
CA ALA A 13 -13.71 10.83 30.06
C ALA A 13 -12.85 10.61 31.32
N ARG A 14 -12.22 9.43 31.48
CA ARG A 14 -11.35 9.15 32.64
C ARG A 14 -10.14 10.09 32.73
N LEU A 15 -9.48 10.36 31.61
CA LEU A 15 -8.36 11.29 31.57
C LEU A 15 -8.82 12.71 31.89
N GLU A 16 -9.94 13.14 31.30
CA GLU A 16 -10.51 14.47 31.53
C GLU A 16 -11.01 14.66 32.98
N ASP A 17 -11.63 13.64 33.57
CA ASP A 17 -12.09 13.66 34.98
C ASP A 17 -10.91 13.67 35.98
N ALA A 18 -9.75 13.12 35.58
CA ALA A 18 -8.50 13.22 36.32
C ALA A 18 -7.77 14.58 36.11
N GLY A 19 -8.33 15.48 35.31
CA GLY A 19 -7.81 16.83 35.08
C GLY A 19 -6.81 16.94 33.91
N TYR A 20 -6.72 15.93 33.05
CA TYR A 20 -5.84 15.95 31.88
C TYR A 20 -6.62 16.23 30.60
N GLU A 21 -5.99 16.88 29.64
CA GLU A 21 -6.52 16.94 28.26
C GLU A 21 -6.40 15.57 27.60
N ALA A 22 -7.41 15.18 26.82
CA ALA A 22 -7.40 13.95 26.05
C ALA A 22 -8.15 14.12 24.73
N PHE A 23 -7.55 13.63 23.63
CA PHE A 23 -8.11 13.75 22.29
C PHE A 23 -7.87 12.50 21.48
N VAL A 24 -8.84 12.14 20.63
CA VAL A 24 -8.59 11.24 19.50
C VAL A 24 -7.79 12.00 18.45
N VAL A 25 -6.86 11.35 17.77
CA VAL A 25 -5.98 11.97 16.77
C VAL A 25 -5.78 11.08 15.54
N GLY A 26 -5.12 11.64 14.52
CA GLY A 26 -4.64 10.87 13.38
C GLY A 26 -5.71 10.46 12.37
N GLY A 27 -5.65 9.21 11.91
CA GLY A 27 -6.50 8.69 10.83
C GLY A 27 -7.99 8.78 11.10
N ALA A 28 -8.41 8.45 12.32
CA ALA A 28 -9.82 8.46 12.72
C ALA A 28 -10.44 9.87 12.61
N VAL A 29 -9.72 10.93 13.04
CA VAL A 29 -10.20 12.32 12.93
C VAL A 29 -10.26 12.76 11.48
N ARG A 30 -9.21 12.45 10.68
CA ARG A 30 -9.22 12.74 9.24
C ARG A 30 -10.42 12.12 8.54
N ASP A 31 -10.68 10.84 8.77
CA ASP A 31 -11.74 10.10 8.09
C ASP A 31 -13.13 10.58 8.53
N HIS A 32 -13.28 10.93 9.81
CA HIS A 32 -14.49 11.61 10.30
C HIS A 32 -14.74 12.94 9.58
N VAL A 33 -13.71 13.80 9.45
CA VAL A 33 -13.84 15.10 8.76
C VAL A 33 -14.20 14.92 7.28
N ARG A 34 -13.71 13.84 6.65
CA ARG A 34 -14.07 13.47 5.26
C ARG A 34 -15.47 12.87 5.13
N GLY A 35 -16.17 12.57 6.20
CA GLY A 35 -17.43 11.84 6.18
C GLY A 35 -17.29 10.37 5.76
N ALA A 36 -16.08 9.82 5.88
CA ALA A 36 -15.80 8.40 5.65
C ALA A 36 -15.98 7.57 6.93
N ASP A 37 -16.04 6.26 6.79
CA ASP A 37 -16.03 5.36 7.96
C ASP A 37 -14.68 5.49 8.69
N THR A 38 -14.75 5.64 10.01
CA THR A 38 -13.57 5.93 10.85
C THR A 38 -12.71 4.70 11.16
N GLY A 39 -13.09 3.53 10.67
CA GLY A 39 -12.32 2.30 10.88
C GLY A 39 -12.22 1.88 12.36
N THR A 40 -11.21 1.07 12.68
CA THR A 40 -11.01 0.46 14.01
C THR A 40 -9.76 0.94 14.75
N ASP A 41 -8.94 1.79 14.13
CA ASP A 41 -7.66 2.24 14.69
C ASP A 41 -7.83 3.59 15.40
N TRP A 42 -7.84 3.55 16.73
CA TRP A 42 -8.16 4.70 17.58
C TRP A 42 -6.96 5.09 18.43
N ASP A 43 -6.25 6.11 17.98
CA ASP A 43 -5.14 6.71 18.74
C ASP A 43 -5.66 7.82 19.66
N ILE A 44 -5.29 7.78 20.94
CA ILE A 44 -5.53 8.87 21.90
C ILE A 44 -4.21 9.56 22.20
N THR A 45 -4.26 10.90 22.27
CA THR A 45 -3.16 11.70 22.80
C THR A 45 -3.63 12.49 24.02
N THR A 46 -2.75 12.65 25.02
CA THR A 46 -3.11 13.27 26.30
C THR A 46 -2.00 14.15 26.85
N SER A 47 -2.39 15.11 27.70
CA SER A 47 -1.44 15.88 28.50
C SER A 47 -0.88 15.11 29.72
N ALA A 48 -1.47 13.95 30.10
CA ALA A 48 -0.97 13.11 31.16
C ALA A 48 0.40 12.50 30.77
N LEU A 49 1.33 12.45 31.71
CA LEU A 49 2.58 11.69 31.57
C LEU A 49 2.28 10.19 31.58
N PRO A 50 3.20 9.33 31.08
CA PRO A 50 2.95 7.88 31.07
C PRO A 50 2.56 7.32 32.45
N GLU A 51 3.26 7.72 33.50
CA GLU A 51 2.99 7.27 34.89
C GLU A 51 1.67 7.82 35.44
N GLU A 52 1.28 9.04 35.01
CA GLU A 52 -0.02 9.62 35.34
C GLU A 52 -1.14 8.85 34.64
N THR A 53 -0.92 8.45 33.34
CA THR A 53 -1.84 7.61 32.58
C THR A 53 -2.03 6.26 33.25
N GLU A 54 -0.97 5.58 33.70
CA GLU A 54 -1.06 4.34 34.46
C GLU A 54 -1.88 4.51 35.73
N THR A 55 -1.70 5.59 36.45
CA THR A 55 -2.47 5.90 37.66
C THR A 55 -3.95 6.04 37.36
N VAL A 56 -4.31 6.76 36.31
CA VAL A 56 -5.72 6.94 35.87
C VAL A 56 -6.36 5.58 35.49
N PHE A 57 -5.59 4.67 34.95
CA PHE A 57 -6.04 3.33 34.53
C PHE A 57 -5.62 2.22 35.47
N SER A 58 -5.34 2.51 36.75
CA SER A 58 -4.86 1.53 37.77
C SER A 58 -5.78 0.32 37.98
N GLY A 59 -7.00 0.31 37.51
CA GLY A 59 -7.92 -0.83 37.56
C GLY A 59 -7.94 -1.69 36.29
N TYR A 60 -7.10 -1.39 35.31
CA TYR A 60 -7.03 -2.06 34.00
C TYR A 60 -5.66 -2.66 33.76
N ARG A 61 -5.61 -3.61 32.81
CA ARG A 61 -4.32 -4.13 32.37
C ARG A 61 -3.63 -3.09 31.46
N VAL A 62 -2.46 -2.64 31.88
CA VAL A 62 -1.62 -1.69 31.17
C VAL A 62 -0.39 -2.41 30.62
N ILE A 63 0.00 -2.08 29.39
CA ILE A 63 1.19 -2.60 28.70
C ILE A 63 2.16 -1.45 28.48
N GLU A 64 3.31 -1.51 29.10
CA GLU A 64 4.32 -0.44 29.23
C GLU A 64 5.32 -0.39 28.05
N THR A 65 5.19 -1.25 27.03
CA THR A 65 6.22 -1.45 25.99
C THR A 65 6.63 -0.16 25.25
N GLY A 66 5.76 0.86 25.23
CA GLY A 66 5.99 2.15 24.57
C GLY A 66 6.34 3.32 25.47
N MET A 67 6.46 3.15 26.80
CA MET A 67 6.60 4.25 27.78
C MET A 67 7.75 5.20 27.51
N LYS A 68 8.90 4.68 27.07
CA LYS A 68 10.07 5.53 26.71
C LYS A 68 9.77 6.54 25.59
N HIS A 69 8.75 6.24 24.77
CA HIS A 69 8.29 7.12 23.69
C HIS A 69 6.97 7.82 24.03
N GLY A 70 6.50 7.69 25.28
CA GLY A 70 5.30 8.32 25.77
C GLY A 70 4.01 7.56 25.47
N THR A 71 4.06 6.32 24.94
CA THR A 71 2.87 5.54 24.61
C THR A 71 2.62 4.44 25.65
N VAL A 72 1.38 4.38 26.14
CA VAL A 72 0.89 3.36 27.05
C VAL A 72 -0.29 2.68 26.37
N THR A 73 -0.30 1.33 26.32
CA THR A 73 -1.44 0.59 25.78
C THR A 73 -2.31 0.10 26.96
N VAL A 74 -3.56 0.54 26.98
CA VAL A 74 -4.55 0.15 28.01
C VAL A 74 -5.54 -0.83 27.40
N LEU A 75 -5.76 -1.97 28.07
CA LEU A 75 -6.80 -2.93 27.67
C LEU A 75 -8.13 -2.55 28.33
N LEU A 76 -9.04 -1.97 27.54
CA LEU A 76 -10.40 -1.63 27.96
C LEU A 76 -11.38 -2.65 27.37
N ASP A 77 -12.03 -3.41 28.23
CA ASP A 77 -12.97 -4.48 27.85
C ASP A 77 -12.36 -5.52 26.88
N GLY A 78 -11.05 -5.76 27.00
CA GLY A 78 -10.28 -6.68 26.15
C GLY A 78 -9.71 -6.08 24.88
N GLU A 79 -10.09 -4.85 24.52
CA GLU A 79 -9.59 -4.14 23.35
C GLU A 79 -8.39 -3.25 23.71
N PRO A 80 -7.30 -3.32 22.95
CA PRO A 80 -6.12 -2.49 23.17
C PRO A 80 -6.38 -1.06 22.68
N LEU A 81 -6.08 -0.08 23.50
CA LEU A 81 -6.17 1.33 23.19
C LEU A 81 -4.83 2.01 23.46
N GLU A 82 -4.23 2.61 22.42
CA GLU A 82 -2.97 3.33 22.54
C GLU A 82 -3.21 4.76 23.01
N ILE A 83 -2.59 5.13 24.14
CA ILE A 83 -2.67 6.46 24.74
C ILE A 83 -1.25 7.03 24.77
N THR A 84 -1.03 8.11 24.03
CA THR A 84 0.30 8.73 23.88
C THR A 84 0.33 10.10 24.58
N THR A 85 1.30 10.32 25.44
CA THR A 85 1.58 11.63 26.06
C THR A 85 2.00 12.64 24.98
N TYR A 86 1.53 13.89 25.09
CA TYR A 86 1.99 14.98 24.24
C TYR A 86 3.50 15.11 24.30
N ARG A 87 4.14 15.21 23.16
CA ARG A 87 5.58 15.26 23.09
C ARG A 87 6.10 16.19 22.00
N VAL A 88 7.30 16.65 22.18
CA VAL A 88 8.13 17.32 21.19
C VAL A 88 9.30 16.39 20.90
N ASP A 89 9.51 16.11 19.65
CA ASP A 89 10.63 15.30 19.20
C ASP A 89 11.86 16.20 19.02
N GLY A 90 13.04 15.76 19.51
CA GLY A 90 14.32 16.44 19.37
C GLY A 90 14.90 16.27 17.96
N GLY A 91 16.25 16.29 17.84
CA GLY A 91 16.93 16.00 16.57
C GLY A 91 16.64 14.58 16.06
N TYR A 92 16.99 14.33 14.79
CA TYR A 92 16.83 13.02 14.15
C TYR A 92 18.13 12.69 13.41
N SER A 93 19.05 12.01 14.06
CA SER A 93 20.34 11.65 13.48
C SER A 93 20.27 10.50 12.48
N ASP A 94 19.28 9.62 12.62
CA ASP A 94 19.08 8.43 11.77
C ASP A 94 17.92 8.56 10.76
N HIS A 95 17.34 9.76 10.61
CA HIS A 95 16.17 10.04 9.76
C HIS A 95 14.94 9.17 10.07
N ARG A 96 14.78 8.76 11.33
CA ARG A 96 13.66 7.92 11.77
C ARG A 96 13.24 8.13 13.21
N HIS A 97 14.19 8.01 14.13
CA HIS A 97 13.90 8.11 15.55
C HIS A 97 14.36 9.47 16.07
N PRO A 98 13.54 10.15 16.89
CA PRO A 98 14.01 11.33 17.56
C PRO A 98 15.16 10.97 18.52
N ASP A 99 16.25 11.72 18.47
CA ASP A 99 17.39 11.54 19.36
C ASP A 99 16.99 11.75 20.83
N GLU A 100 15.98 12.62 21.05
CA GLU A 100 15.42 12.94 22.36
C GLU A 100 13.91 13.14 22.25
N VAL A 101 13.16 12.61 23.20
CA VAL A 101 11.72 12.85 23.37
C VAL A 101 11.51 13.66 24.62
N ARG A 102 10.85 14.81 24.49
CA ARG A 102 10.45 15.65 25.62
C ARG A 102 8.94 15.71 25.71
N PHE A 103 8.41 15.41 26.88
CA PHE A 103 6.97 15.56 27.11
C PHE A 103 6.60 17.04 27.24
N THR A 104 5.41 17.38 26.72
CA THR A 104 4.85 18.72 26.78
C THR A 104 3.41 18.67 27.27
N ARG A 105 2.88 19.81 27.71
CA ARG A 105 1.45 19.95 28.04
C ARG A 105 0.66 20.64 26.90
N SER A 106 1.30 20.88 25.76
CA SER A 106 0.71 21.60 24.63
C SER A 106 0.28 20.63 23.53
N LEU A 107 -1.02 20.47 23.31
CA LEU A 107 -1.58 19.75 22.19
C LEU A 107 -1.04 20.25 20.84
N ARG A 108 -0.88 21.58 20.70
CA ARG A 108 -0.38 22.19 19.45
C ARG A 108 1.03 21.72 19.12
N GLU A 109 1.90 21.56 20.12
CA GLU A 109 3.26 21.05 19.91
C GLU A 109 3.25 19.56 19.50
N ASP A 110 2.41 18.72 20.12
CA ASP A 110 2.25 17.33 19.74
C ASP A 110 1.74 17.19 18.30
N LEU A 111 0.74 17.99 17.93
CA LEU A 111 0.23 17.97 16.55
C LEU A 111 1.25 18.50 15.53
N ARG A 112 2.13 19.43 15.93
CA ARG A 112 3.16 20.05 15.07
C ARG A 112 4.21 19.06 14.58
N ARG A 113 4.53 18.00 15.33
CA ARG A 113 5.52 16.99 14.94
C ARG A 113 4.98 15.96 13.94
N ARG A 114 3.68 15.96 13.67
CA ARG A 114 3.03 15.02 12.75
C ARG A 114 3.42 15.32 11.30
N ASP A 115 3.16 14.34 10.43
CA ASP A 115 3.56 14.36 9.03
C ASP A 115 2.80 15.41 8.20
N PHE A 116 1.47 15.28 8.14
CA PHE A 116 0.61 16.09 7.27
C PHE A 116 -0.49 16.77 8.07
N THR A 117 -0.91 17.95 7.58
CA THR A 117 -1.96 18.78 8.21
C THR A 117 -3.24 17.99 8.45
N MET A 118 -3.64 17.16 7.49
CA MET A 118 -4.84 16.32 7.59
C MET A 118 -4.75 15.24 8.68
N ASN A 119 -3.56 14.90 9.17
CA ASN A 119 -3.34 13.97 10.28
C ASN A 119 -2.96 14.70 11.58
N ALA A 120 -2.82 16.04 11.52
CA ALA A 120 -2.49 16.90 12.65
C ALA A 120 -3.71 17.62 13.22
N MET A 121 -4.84 16.91 13.26
CA MET A 121 -6.08 17.31 13.89
C MET A 121 -6.37 16.42 15.09
N ALA A 122 -7.09 16.96 16.06
CA ALA A 122 -7.52 16.27 17.26
C ALA A 122 -9.02 16.43 17.47
N TYR A 123 -9.66 15.50 18.15
CA TYR A 123 -11.08 15.55 18.46
C TYR A 123 -11.36 15.13 19.90
N SER A 124 -12.18 15.90 20.61
CA SER A 124 -12.85 15.41 21.83
C SER A 124 -14.36 15.76 21.79
N PRO A 125 -15.20 15.00 22.51
CA PRO A 125 -16.64 15.33 22.61
C PRO A 125 -16.91 16.72 23.17
N ARG A 126 -16.01 17.26 23.99
CA ARG A 126 -16.17 18.58 24.65
C ARG A 126 -15.84 19.76 23.73
N THR A 127 -14.79 19.61 22.90
CA THR A 127 -14.26 20.73 22.10
C THR A 127 -14.59 20.61 20.62
N GLY A 128 -15.03 19.42 20.15
CA GLY A 128 -15.12 19.12 18.72
C GLY A 128 -13.73 18.94 18.09
N VAL A 129 -13.61 19.25 16.80
CA VAL A 129 -12.34 19.16 16.06
C VAL A 129 -11.45 20.35 16.37
N VAL A 130 -10.24 20.08 16.83
CA VAL A 130 -9.15 21.06 17.04
C VAL A 130 -8.18 20.94 15.87
N ASP A 131 -8.03 21.99 15.08
CA ASP A 131 -7.25 22.02 13.83
C ASP A 131 -6.31 23.24 13.79
N PRO A 132 -5.15 23.18 14.44
CA PRO A 132 -4.23 24.32 14.50
C PRO A 132 -3.40 24.54 13.22
N PHE A 133 -3.48 23.62 12.23
CA PHE A 133 -2.64 23.61 11.03
C PHE A 133 -3.41 23.62 9.72
N GLY A 134 -4.74 23.75 9.75
CA GLY A 134 -5.60 23.89 8.58
C GLY A 134 -5.86 22.56 7.85
N GLY A 135 -5.82 21.44 8.56
CA GLY A 135 -6.05 20.11 7.98
C GLY A 135 -7.43 19.94 7.37
N GLN A 136 -8.49 20.57 7.96
CA GLN A 136 -9.83 20.55 7.38
C GLN A 136 -9.88 21.27 6.04
N ALA A 137 -9.21 22.43 5.92
CA ALA A 137 -9.13 23.18 4.66
C ALA A 137 -8.39 22.40 3.58
N ASP A 138 -7.26 21.75 3.93
CA ASP A 138 -6.50 20.91 3.00
C ASP A 138 -7.29 19.67 2.56
N LEU A 139 -8.05 19.05 3.46
CA LEU A 139 -8.95 17.95 3.12
C LEU A 139 -10.07 18.40 2.16
N ALA A 140 -10.68 19.54 2.41
CA ALA A 140 -11.72 20.11 1.54
C ALA A 140 -11.15 20.48 0.15
N ALA A 141 -9.89 20.93 0.10
CA ALA A 141 -9.18 21.22 -1.15
C ALA A 141 -8.62 19.97 -1.85
N GLY A 142 -8.69 18.78 -1.24
CA GLY A 142 -8.11 17.55 -1.77
C GLY A 142 -6.59 17.59 -1.85
N VAL A 143 -5.90 18.12 -0.83
CA VAL A 143 -4.46 18.37 -0.85
C VAL A 143 -3.75 17.71 0.33
N VAL A 144 -2.67 16.98 0.05
CA VAL A 144 -1.71 16.46 1.02
C VAL A 144 -0.62 17.52 1.24
N ARG A 145 -0.55 18.10 2.44
CA ARG A 145 0.42 19.14 2.82
C ARG A 145 1.16 18.74 4.08
N CYS A 146 2.49 18.92 4.13
CA CYS A 146 3.28 18.75 5.34
C CYS A 146 2.90 19.79 6.40
N VAL A 147 3.02 19.40 7.68
CA VAL A 147 2.94 20.34 8.80
C VAL A 147 4.22 21.15 8.87
N GLY A 148 4.14 22.47 8.75
CA GLY A 148 5.32 23.37 8.78
C GLY A 148 6.18 23.23 7.53
N GLU A 149 7.53 23.20 7.71
CA GLU A 149 8.49 23.17 6.62
C GLU A 149 8.66 21.76 6.06
N PRO A 150 8.32 21.49 4.76
CA PRO A 150 8.34 20.15 4.21
C PRO A 150 9.73 19.50 4.20
N ASP A 151 10.79 20.26 3.87
CA ASP A 151 12.17 19.75 3.85
C ASP A 151 12.57 19.20 5.23
N ARG A 152 12.26 19.95 6.28
CA ARG A 152 12.51 19.53 7.66
C ARG A 152 11.71 18.24 8.00
N ARG A 153 10.43 18.16 7.60
CA ARG A 153 9.58 16.98 7.85
C ARG A 153 10.14 15.73 7.20
N PHE A 154 10.69 15.83 5.99
CA PHE A 154 11.29 14.69 5.28
C PHE A 154 12.68 14.32 5.81
N GLN A 155 13.46 15.28 6.28
CA GLN A 155 14.73 15.02 6.94
C GLN A 155 14.56 14.35 8.31
N GLU A 156 13.48 14.61 9.04
CA GLU A 156 13.16 13.94 10.30
C GLU A 156 12.79 12.47 10.11
N ASP A 157 11.90 12.14 9.16
CA ASP A 157 11.58 10.75 8.77
C ASP A 157 11.39 10.70 7.26
N ALA A 158 12.39 10.15 6.59
CA ALA A 158 12.40 10.03 5.13
C ALA A 158 11.23 9.20 4.58
N LEU A 159 10.66 8.29 5.38
CA LEU A 159 9.47 7.52 4.97
C LEU A 159 8.27 8.42 4.70
N ARG A 160 8.20 9.62 5.31
CA ARG A 160 7.12 10.58 5.06
C ARG A 160 6.99 10.96 3.58
N ILE A 161 8.07 10.83 2.79
CA ILE A 161 8.05 11.01 1.34
C ILE A 161 7.10 9.96 0.69
N LEU A 162 7.31 8.69 0.96
CA LEU A 162 6.44 7.63 0.45
C LEU A 162 5.03 7.70 1.06
N ARG A 163 4.90 8.15 2.30
CA ARG A 163 3.60 8.39 2.93
C ARG A 163 2.80 9.47 2.22
N ALA A 164 3.45 10.55 1.74
CA ALA A 164 2.78 11.59 0.93
C ALA A 164 2.20 10.99 -0.35
N LEU A 165 2.99 10.21 -1.09
CA LEU A 165 2.57 9.52 -2.31
C LEU A 165 1.44 8.53 -2.01
N ARG A 166 1.57 7.75 -0.94
CA ARG A 166 0.54 6.80 -0.50
C ARG A 166 -0.79 7.50 -0.19
N PHE A 167 -0.75 8.60 0.57
CA PHE A 167 -1.98 9.33 0.88
C PHE A 167 -2.60 9.95 -0.37
N ALA A 168 -1.77 10.50 -1.28
CA ALA A 168 -2.24 11.01 -2.56
C ALA A 168 -2.98 9.92 -3.36
N SER A 169 -2.40 8.72 -3.44
CA SER A 169 -2.99 7.56 -4.12
C SER A 169 -4.24 7.02 -3.39
N ALA A 170 -4.15 6.77 -2.08
CA ALA A 170 -5.23 6.13 -1.33
C ALA A 170 -6.47 7.02 -1.17
N LEU A 171 -6.27 8.33 -1.06
CA LEU A 171 -7.35 9.31 -0.82
C LEU A 171 -7.78 10.05 -2.09
N GLY A 172 -7.12 9.84 -3.24
CA GLY A 172 -7.38 10.56 -4.49
C GLY A 172 -7.07 12.06 -4.38
N MET A 173 -6.03 12.44 -3.63
CA MET A 173 -5.70 13.83 -3.34
C MET A 173 -4.42 14.26 -4.08
N GLY A 174 -4.34 15.53 -4.48
CA GLY A 174 -3.09 16.13 -4.95
C GLY A 174 -2.07 16.29 -3.83
N ILE A 175 -0.80 16.52 -4.19
CA ILE A 175 0.23 16.92 -3.22
C ILE A 175 0.50 18.41 -3.38
N HIS A 176 0.54 19.16 -2.27
CA HIS A 176 0.84 20.60 -2.30
C HIS A 176 2.19 20.86 -2.99
N PRO A 177 2.32 21.88 -3.87
CA PRO A 177 3.53 22.10 -4.66
C PRO A 177 4.83 22.14 -3.83
N ASP A 178 4.83 22.83 -2.69
CA ASP A 178 6.02 22.85 -1.82
C ASP A 178 6.34 21.49 -1.20
N THR A 179 5.32 20.72 -0.84
CA THR A 179 5.49 19.34 -0.35
C THR A 179 6.02 18.43 -1.45
N ALA A 180 5.48 18.52 -2.68
CA ALA A 180 5.94 17.73 -3.82
C ALA A 180 7.39 18.08 -4.22
N ARG A 181 7.74 19.38 -4.25
CA ARG A 181 9.12 19.84 -4.49
C ARG A 181 10.07 19.26 -3.45
N ALA A 182 9.79 19.46 -2.16
CA ALA A 182 10.63 18.94 -1.10
C ALA A 182 10.74 17.41 -1.11
N ALA A 183 9.67 16.69 -1.49
CA ALA A 183 9.71 15.24 -1.64
C ALA A 183 10.70 14.82 -2.74
N ARG A 184 10.73 15.53 -3.89
CA ARG A 184 11.71 15.29 -4.96
C ARG A 184 13.13 15.64 -4.53
N ASP A 185 13.32 16.78 -3.87
CA ASP A 185 14.65 17.25 -3.44
C ASP A 185 15.26 16.30 -2.41
N ASN A 186 14.44 15.74 -1.51
CA ASN A 186 14.88 14.85 -0.44
C ASN A 186 14.75 13.34 -0.78
N ARG A 187 14.36 12.95 -2.03
CA ARG A 187 14.10 11.53 -2.40
C ARG A 187 15.28 10.61 -2.10
N GLY A 188 16.52 11.11 -2.20
CA GLY A 188 17.72 10.34 -1.91
C GLY A 188 17.77 9.77 -0.49
N LEU A 189 17.09 10.40 0.48
CA LEU A 189 17.00 9.91 1.85
C LEU A 189 16.25 8.58 1.97
N LEU A 190 15.45 8.21 0.96
CA LEU A 190 14.74 6.91 0.93
C LEU A 190 15.70 5.72 0.94
N THR A 191 16.96 5.89 0.56
CA THR A 191 17.99 4.83 0.63
C THR A 191 18.31 4.40 2.04
N SER A 192 18.07 5.26 3.05
CA SER A 192 18.29 4.96 4.47
C SER A 192 17.09 4.27 5.14
N VAL A 193 15.93 4.22 4.45
CA VAL A 193 14.70 3.66 5.03
C VAL A 193 14.72 2.13 4.96
N ALA A 194 14.36 1.48 6.06
CA ALA A 194 14.25 0.02 6.12
C ALA A 194 13.29 -0.53 5.05
N ALA A 195 13.71 -1.58 4.36
CA ALA A 195 13.00 -2.16 3.21
C ALA A 195 11.57 -2.59 3.55
N GLU A 196 11.33 -3.09 4.75
CA GLU A 196 10.01 -3.49 5.24
C GLU A 196 9.04 -2.30 5.32
N ARG A 197 9.54 -1.13 5.78
CA ARG A 197 8.74 0.11 5.84
C ARG A 197 8.42 0.61 4.44
N VAL A 198 9.42 0.61 3.54
CA VAL A 198 9.24 0.96 2.11
C VAL A 198 8.18 0.07 1.48
N ARG A 199 8.30 -1.27 1.65
CA ARG A 199 7.32 -2.24 1.13
C ARG A 199 5.89 -1.92 1.59
N VAL A 200 5.69 -1.64 2.87
CA VAL A 200 4.36 -1.36 3.43
C VAL A 200 3.74 -0.12 2.77
N GLU A 201 4.50 0.97 2.65
CA GLU A 201 3.99 2.21 2.04
C GLU A 201 3.73 2.04 0.53
N LEU A 202 4.65 1.39 -0.20
CA LEU A 202 4.44 1.10 -1.63
C LEU A 202 3.23 0.18 -1.85
N THR A 203 3.05 -0.85 -1.04
CA THR A 203 1.88 -1.74 -1.16
C THR A 203 0.57 -0.98 -0.97
N LYS A 204 0.51 -0.09 0.02
CA LYS A 204 -0.67 0.76 0.26
C LYS A 204 -0.89 1.78 -0.86
N LEU A 205 0.19 2.33 -1.43
CA LEU A 205 0.14 3.22 -2.59
C LEU A 205 -0.45 2.48 -3.80
N LEU A 206 0.08 1.30 -4.13
CA LEU A 206 -0.36 0.50 -5.26
C LEU A 206 -1.83 0.07 -5.14
N CYS A 207 -2.32 -0.17 -3.93
CA CYS A 207 -3.71 -0.51 -3.67
C CYS A 207 -4.62 0.73 -3.55
N GLY A 208 -4.09 1.94 -3.70
CA GLY A 208 -4.87 3.17 -3.69
C GLY A 208 -5.76 3.33 -4.91
N ALA A 209 -6.82 4.11 -4.76
CA ALA A 209 -7.80 4.36 -5.82
C ALA A 209 -7.23 5.18 -6.99
N ASP A 210 -6.21 6.00 -6.73
CA ASP A 210 -5.58 6.90 -7.71
C ASP A 210 -4.08 6.55 -7.94
N ALA A 211 -3.79 5.24 -7.95
CA ALA A 211 -2.44 4.74 -8.09
C ALA A 211 -1.80 5.14 -9.44
N GLU A 212 -2.55 5.08 -10.57
CA GLU A 212 -2.03 5.42 -11.89
C GLU A 212 -1.45 6.84 -11.93
N ARG A 213 -2.21 7.83 -11.50
CA ARG A 213 -1.76 9.22 -11.49
C ARG A 213 -0.48 9.39 -10.67
N VAL A 214 -0.44 8.81 -9.47
CA VAL A 214 0.74 8.94 -8.58
C VAL A 214 1.96 8.24 -9.17
N LEU A 215 1.80 7.06 -9.79
CA LEU A 215 2.88 6.38 -10.49
C LEU A 215 3.43 7.22 -11.65
N LEU A 216 2.56 7.86 -12.44
CA LEU A 216 2.95 8.71 -13.56
C LEU A 216 3.56 10.04 -13.12
N GLU A 217 3.11 10.61 -12.00
CA GLU A 217 3.57 11.92 -11.53
C GLU A 217 4.94 11.86 -10.81
N PHE A 218 5.25 10.73 -10.13
CA PHE A 218 6.42 10.62 -9.26
C PHE A 218 7.36 9.42 -9.58
N PRO A 219 7.65 9.10 -10.86
CA PRO A 219 8.55 7.99 -11.18
C PRO A 219 9.97 8.24 -10.66
N ASP A 220 10.39 9.50 -10.56
CA ASP A 220 11.69 9.92 -10.04
C ASP A 220 11.89 9.60 -8.55
N ILE A 221 10.83 9.70 -7.74
CA ILE A 221 10.85 9.30 -6.33
C ILE A 221 10.79 7.77 -6.21
N LEU A 222 9.90 7.14 -6.98
CA LEU A 222 9.70 5.69 -6.95
C LEU A 222 10.93 4.91 -7.46
N SER A 223 11.72 5.50 -8.36
CA SER A 223 12.98 4.91 -8.86
C SER A 223 14.08 4.83 -7.78
N VAL A 224 13.95 5.49 -6.65
CA VAL A 224 14.94 5.36 -5.55
C VAL A 224 14.84 3.98 -4.87
N PRO A 225 13.67 3.54 -4.36
CA PRO A 225 13.53 2.20 -3.82
C PRO A 225 13.41 1.10 -4.90
N LEU A 226 13.03 1.47 -6.13
CA LEU A 226 12.83 0.57 -7.28
C LEU A 226 13.59 1.10 -8.50
N PRO A 227 14.93 1.03 -8.53
CA PRO A 227 15.73 1.62 -9.61
C PRO A 227 15.43 1.03 -10.99
N GLU A 228 14.86 -0.17 -11.05
CA GLU A 228 14.43 -0.82 -12.29
C GLU A 228 13.35 -0.02 -13.05
N ILE A 229 12.53 0.74 -12.34
CA ILE A 229 11.50 1.62 -12.93
C ILE A 229 12.14 2.65 -13.87
N GLY A 230 13.32 3.17 -13.53
CA GLY A 230 13.98 4.20 -14.33
C GLY A 230 14.24 3.78 -15.79
N ALA A 231 14.45 2.48 -16.05
CA ALA A 231 14.62 1.96 -17.39
C ALA A 231 13.30 1.84 -18.19
N MET A 232 12.15 1.88 -17.51
CA MET A 232 10.82 1.74 -18.13
C MET A 232 10.24 3.11 -18.54
N VAL A 233 10.64 4.17 -17.84
CA VAL A 233 10.13 5.53 -18.07
C VAL A 233 10.58 6.05 -19.43
N CYS A 234 9.64 6.54 -20.22
CA CYS A 234 9.85 7.00 -21.59
C CYS A 234 10.45 5.95 -22.54
N PHE A 235 10.34 4.66 -22.21
CA PHE A 235 10.78 3.56 -23.06
C PHE A 235 9.71 3.24 -24.10
N ASP A 236 9.90 3.71 -25.34
CA ASP A 236 9.00 3.44 -26.48
C ASP A 236 9.00 1.97 -26.84
N GLN A 237 7.83 1.37 -26.97
CA GLN A 237 7.66 -0.03 -27.30
C GLN A 237 7.78 -0.32 -28.80
N HIS A 238 7.67 0.68 -29.66
CA HIS A 238 7.67 0.54 -31.12
C HIS A 238 6.74 -0.56 -31.64
N ASN A 239 5.56 -0.71 -31.03
CA ASN A 239 4.65 -1.81 -31.33
C ASN A 239 3.20 -1.29 -31.42
N PRO A 240 2.44 -1.63 -32.49
CA PRO A 240 1.08 -1.10 -32.70
C PRO A 240 0.05 -1.55 -31.64
N HIS A 241 0.37 -2.61 -30.87
CA HIS A 241 -0.47 -3.05 -29.75
C HIS A 241 -0.30 -2.16 -28.51
N HIS A 242 0.68 -1.28 -28.47
CA HIS A 242 0.96 -0.36 -27.37
C HIS A 242 0.99 1.09 -27.85
N ASP A 243 0.15 1.93 -27.28
CA ASP A 243 0.07 3.38 -27.53
C ASP A 243 0.75 4.21 -26.42
N ARG A 244 1.35 3.51 -25.45
CA ARG A 244 2.04 4.08 -24.28
C ARG A 244 3.46 3.54 -24.19
N ASP A 245 4.35 4.29 -23.54
CA ASP A 245 5.65 3.75 -23.12
C ASP A 245 5.48 2.62 -22.09
N VAL A 246 6.55 1.89 -21.78
CA VAL A 246 6.49 0.74 -20.86
C VAL A 246 6.01 1.16 -19.48
N TRP A 247 6.41 2.34 -18.96
CA TRP A 247 6.01 2.79 -17.64
C TRP A 247 4.54 3.22 -17.59
N ALA A 248 4.10 4.01 -18.56
CA ALA A 248 2.71 4.47 -18.63
C ALA A 248 1.74 3.28 -18.81
N HIS A 249 2.11 2.30 -19.63
CA HIS A 249 1.40 1.03 -19.73
C HIS A 249 1.33 0.32 -18.38
N THR A 250 2.46 0.15 -17.70
CA THR A 250 2.55 -0.52 -16.40
C THR A 250 1.70 0.19 -15.33
N ALA A 251 1.69 1.52 -15.31
CA ALA A 251 0.87 2.30 -14.39
C ALA A 251 -0.64 2.05 -14.63
N ALA A 252 -1.07 2.03 -15.90
CA ALA A 252 -2.45 1.75 -16.27
C ALA A 252 -2.87 0.31 -15.90
N VAL A 253 -2.03 -0.69 -16.18
CA VAL A 253 -2.27 -2.10 -15.79
C VAL A 253 -2.38 -2.23 -14.28
N THR A 254 -1.48 -1.56 -13.53
CA THR A 254 -1.51 -1.55 -12.06
C THR A 254 -2.80 -0.96 -11.52
N ALA A 255 -3.34 0.09 -12.12
CA ALA A 255 -4.61 0.68 -11.70
C ALA A 255 -5.83 -0.16 -12.10
N ALA A 256 -5.78 -0.82 -13.26
CA ALA A 256 -6.89 -1.59 -13.81
C ALA A 256 -7.14 -2.94 -13.11
N ILE A 257 -6.13 -3.51 -12.44
CA ILE A 257 -6.24 -4.79 -11.73
C ILE A 257 -6.88 -4.59 -10.34
N PRO A 258 -7.60 -5.58 -9.78
CA PRO A 258 -8.16 -5.49 -8.42
C PRO A 258 -7.12 -5.05 -7.37
N ALA A 259 -7.55 -4.22 -6.41
CA ALA A 259 -6.70 -3.64 -5.37
C ALA A 259 -6.28 -4.68 -4.30
N GLN A 260 -5.69 -5.78 -4.73
CA GLN A 260 -5.12 -6.83 -3.89
C GLN A 260 -3.59 -6.76 -3.97
N PRO A 261 -2.86 -6.80 -2.84
CA PRO A 261 -1.42 -6.63 -2.82
C PRO A 261 -0.66 -7.48 -3.84
N VAL A 262 -0.93 -8.80 -3.90
CA VAL A 262 -0.26 -9.72 -4.82
C VAL A 262 -0.49 -9.34 -6.28
N LEU A 263 -1.73 -8.99 -6.64
CA LEU A 263 -2.10 -8.59 -8.00
C LEU A 263 -1.47 -7.25 -8.40
N ARG A 264 -1.52 -6.25 -7.51
CA ARG A 264 -0.94 -4.91 -7.77
C ARG A 264 0.58 -4.98 -7.95
N TRP A 265 1.28 -5.80 -7.15
CA TRP A 265 2.71 -6.02 -7.31
C TRP A 265 3.04 -6.82 -8.56
N ALA A 266 2.23 -7.82 -8.92
CA ALA A 266 2.40 -8.54 -10.18
C ALA A 266 2.24 -7.60 -11.38
N ALA A 267 1.20 -6.75 -11.36
CA ALA A 267 0.97 -5.74 -12.39
C ALA A 267 2.10 -4.70 -12.49
N LEU A 268 2.63 -4.22 -11.34
CA LEU A 268 3.74 -3.27 -11.34
C LEU A 268 5.03 -3.84 -11.97
N LEU A 269 5.27 -5.14 -11.79
CA LEU A 269 6.53 -5.77 -12.16
C LEU A 269 6.46 -6.68 -13.41
N HIS A 270 5.27 -6.86 -14.03
CA HIS A 270 5.11 -7.82 -15.13
C HIS A 270 6.01 -7.51 -16.34
N ASP A 271 6.21 -6.25 -16.64
CA ASP A 271 6.95 -5.77 -17.79
C ASP A 271 8.33 -5.15 -17.46
N VAL A 272 8.80 -5.29 -16.23
CA VAL A 272 10.10 -4.74 -15.79
C VAL A 272 11.30 -5.31 -16.60
N GLY A 273 11.13 -6.46 -17.22
CA GLY A 273 12.11 -7.12 -18.09
C GLY A 273 12.02 -6.71 -19.56
N LYS A 274 11.06 -5.87 -19.97
CA LYS A 274 10.97 -5.43 -21.38
C LYS A 274 12.20 -4.64 -21.87
N PRO A 275 12.70 -3.64 -21.13
CA PRO A 275 13.86 -2.88 -21.62
C PRO A 275 15.09 -3.74 -21.95
N PRO A 276 15.55 -4.69 -21.11
CA PRO A 276 16.68 -5.53 -21.44
C PRO A 276 16.40 -6.60 -22.52
N CYS A 277 15.14 -6.90 -22.82
CA CYS A 277 14.72 -7.87 -23.84
C CYS A 277 14.34 -7.23 -25.17
N PHE A 278 14.51 -5.91 -25.31
CA PHE A 278 14.10 -5.18 -26.52
C PHE A 278 14.96 -5.53 -27.71
N SER A 279 14.30 -5.77 -28.84
CA SER A 279 14.91 -5.85 -30.16
C SER A 279 14.03 -5.20 -31.20
N LEU A 280 14.63 -4.48 -32.16
CA LEU A 280 13.91 -3.83 -33.25
C LEU A 280 14.06 -4.70 -34.50
N ALA A 281 12.94 -5.09 -35.13
CA ALA A 281 12.94 -5.80 -36.38
C ALA A 281 13.21 -4.86 -37.57
N GLU A 282 13.50 -5.41 -38.76
CA GLU A 282 13.79 -4.63 -39.98
C GLU A 282 12.62 -3.74 -40.42
N ASP A 283 11.37 -4.13 -40.10
CA ASP A 283 10.16 -3.37 -40.35
C ASP A 283 9.88 -2.25 -39.33
N GLY A 284 10.78 -2.07 -38.34
CA GLY A 284 10.67 -1.07 -37.29
C GLY A 284 9.77 -1.48 -36.13
N VAL A 285 9.28 -2.73 -36.08
CA VAL A 285 8.44 -3.22 -34.97
C VAL A 285 9.33 -3.70 -33.82
N GLY A 286 8.99 -3.27 -32.61
CA GLY A 286 9.65 -3.68 -31.38
C GLY A 286 9.17 -5.05 -30.89
N HIS A 287 10.13 -5.88 -30.49
CA HIS A 287 9.88 -7.20 -29.90
C HIS A 287 10.58 -7.35 -28.55
N PHE A 288 9.98 -8.14 -27.65
CA PHE A 288 10.45 -8.35 -26.28
C PHE A 288 10.52 -9.84 -25.95
N TYR A 289 11.20 -10.62 -26.78
CA TYR A 289 11.26 -12.06 -26.62
C TYR A 289 11.84 -12.47 -25.27
N GLY A 290 11.08 -13.32 -24.54
CA GLY A 290 11.47 -13.82 -23.22
C GLY A 290 11.33 -12.85 -22.07
N HIS A 291 10.73 -11.66 -22.28
CA HIS A 291 10.56 -10.66 -21.23
C HIS A 291 9.81 -11.18 -19.99
N ALA A 292 8.83 -12.05 -20.14
CA ALA A 292 8.10 -12.62 -19.00
C ALA A 292 9.01 -13.42 -18.06
N ALA A 293 9.98 -14.20 -18.61
CA ALA A 293 10.95 -14.92 -17.82
C ALA A 293 11.96 -13.98 -17.14
N GLU A 294 12.42 -12.95 -17.86
CA GLU A 294 13.33 -11.93 -17.35
C GLU A 294 12.65 -11.05 -16.29
N SER A 295 11.40 -10.60 -16.53
CA SER A 295 10.60 -9.89 -15.54
C SER A 295 10.43 -10.70 -14.25
N ALA A 296 10.14 -12.01 -14.35
CA ALA A 296 10.01 -12.88 -13.20
C ALA A 296 11.34 -13.01 -12.43
N ARG A 297 12.48 -13.07 -13.12
CA ARG A 297 13.81 -13.10 -12.50
C ARG A 297 14.12 -11.79 -11.78
N MET A 298 13.88 -10.66 -12.43
CA MET A 298 14.08 -9.32 -11.86
C MET A 298 13.15 -9.09 -10.65
N ALA A 299 11.87 -9.45 -10.78
CA ALA A 299 10.88 -9.34 -9.73
C ALA A 299 11.26 -10.16 -8.48
N ASP A 300 11.79 -11.38 -8.61
CA ASP A 300 12.26 -12.16 -7.46
C ASP A 300 13.36 -11.41 -6.68
N GLY A 301 14.31 -10.80 -7.38
CA GLY A 301 15.35 -9.95 -6.78
C GLY A 301 14.79 -8.73 -6.07
N ILE A 302 13.87 -8.00 -6.72
CA ILE A 302 13.20 -6.81 -6.16
C ILE A 302 12.42 -7.18 -4.88
N LEU A 303 11.60 -8.23 -4.94
CA LEU A 303 10.76 -8.65 -3.82
C LEU A 303 11.58 -9.17 -2.63
N ARG A 304 12.74 -9.84 -2.89
CA ARG A 304 13.69 -10.20 -1.83
C ARG A 304 14.31 -8.96 -1.18
N ARG A 305 14.74 -7.98 -1.98
CA ARG A 305 15.29 -6.70 -1.49
C ARG A 305 14.29 -5.97 -0.61
N LEU A 306 13.00 -6.00 -0.99
CA LEU A 306 11.89 -5.41 -0.23
C LEU A 306 11.38 -6.30 0.92
N ARG A 307 12.03 -7.41 1.22
CA ARG A 307 11.69 -8.30 2.34
C ARG A 307 10.26 -8.83 2.32
N PHE A 308 9.77 -9.23 1.15
CA PHE A 308 8.52 -9.98 1.05
C PHE A 308 8.66 -11.36 1.72
N ASN A 309 7.56 -11.85 2.31
CA ASN A 309 7.50 -13.26 2.72
C ASN A 309 7.55 -14.18 1.49
N THR A 310 7.93 -15.44 1.71
CA THR A 310 8.16 -16.42 0.63
C THR A 310 6.90 -16.66 -0.19
N ASP A 311 5.74 -16.86 0.47
CA ASP A 311 4.50 -17.22 -0.22
C ASP A 311 4.04 -16.11 -1.17
N SER A 312 3.98 -14.86 -0.69
CA SER A 312 3.60 -13.71 -1.52
C SER A 312 4.59 -13.49 -2.67
N ARG A 313 5.89 -13.62 -2.41
CA ARG A 313 6.93 -13.46 -3.43
C ARG A 313 6.80 -14.52 -4.52
N GLU A 314 6.67 -15.80 -4.16
CA GLU A 314 6.55 -16.90 -5.12
C GLU A 314 5.29 -16.77 -5.97
N GLU A 315 4.17 -16.36 -5.37
CA GLU A 315 2.93 -16.13 -6.10
C GLU A 315 3.04 -14.97 -7.09
N ILE A 316 3.61 -13.83 -6.68
CA ILE A 316 3.84 -12.68 -7.57
C ILE A 316 4.75 -13.09 -8.74
N VAL A 317 5.87 -13.74 -8.46
CA VAL A 317 6.83 -14.20 -9.48
C VAL A 317 6.20 -15.22 -10.44
N ARG A 318 5.32 -16.08 -9.92
CA ARG A 318 4.57 -17.06 -10.72
C ARG A 318 3.60 -16.35 -11.67
N LEU A 319 2.83 -15.37 -11.21
CA LEU A 319 1.95 -14.58 -12.05
C LEU A 319 2.72 -13.86 -13.17
N ILE A 320 3.84 -13.22 -12.83
CA ILE A 320 4.69 -12.53 -13.79
C ILE A 320 5.26 -13.50 -14.83
N ARG A 321 5.69 -14.69 -14.42
CA ARG A 321 6.26 -15.70 -15.34
C ARG A 321 5.28 -16.17 -16.39
N TYR A 322 3.98 -16.17 -16.08
CA TYR A 322 2.94 -16.71 -16.95
C TYR A 322 2.02 -15.63 -17.55
N HIS A 323 2.30 -14.34 -17.33
CA HIS A 323 1.42 -13.27 -17.78
C HIS A 323 1.31 -13.13 -19.30
N ASP A 324 2.30 -13.61 -20.06
CA ASP A 324 2.31 -13.57 -21.53
C ASP A 324 1.87 -14.91 -22.14
N LEU A 325 1.43 -15.88 -21.32
CA LEU A 325 0.95 -17.17 -21.80
C LEU A 325 -0.48 -17.07 -22.34
N PRO A 326 -0.74 -17.31 -23.64
CA PRO A 326 -2.10 -17.30 -24.16
C PRO A 326 -2.93 -18.43 -23.52
N ILE A 327 -4.13 -18.09 -23.06
CA ILE A 327 -5.06 -19.04 -22.46
C ILE A 327 -6.28 -19.15 -23.36
N GLN A 328 -6.51 -20.35 -23.94
CA GLN A 328 -7.69 -20.61 -24.74
C GLN A 328 -8.89 -20.96 -23.86
N PRO A 329 -10.14 -20.50 -24.20
CA PRO A 329 -11.33 -20.76 -23.41
C PRO A 329 -11.90 -22.17 -23.65
N GLU A 330 -11.06 -23.19 -23.49
CA GLU A 330 -11.41 -24.60 -23.67
C GLU A 330 -11.06 -25.40 -22.40
N ARG A 331 -11.88 -26.40 -22.08
CA ARG A 331 -11.72 -27.21 -20.85
C ARG A 331 -10.32 -27.84 -20.73
N ARG A 332 -9.78 -28.38 -21.82
CA ARG A 332 -8.49 -29.11 -21.77
C ARG A 332 -7.30 -28.19 -21.49
N PRO A 333 -7.10 -27.04 -22.17
CA PRO A 333 -6.07 -26.05 -21.82
C PRO A 333 -6.21 -25.52 -20.40
N VAL A 334 -7.44 -25.17 -19.99
CA VAL A 334 -7.71 -24.62 -18.63
C VAL A 334 -7.40 -25.66 -17.58
N LYS A 335 -7.84 -26.91 -17.68
CA LYS A 335 -7.48 -28.01 -16.76
C LYS A 335 -5.98 -28.22 -16.64
N ARG A 336 -5.26 -28.19 -17.78
CA ARG A 336 -3.79 -28.33 -17.77
C ARG A 336 -3.14 -27.18 -16.98
N LEU A 337 -3.65 -25.97 -17.15
CA LEU A 337 -3.12 -24.80 -16.42
C LEU A 337 -3.49 -24.87 -14.93
N MET A 338 -4.72 -25.29 -14.58
CA MET A 338 -5.13 -25.54 -13.21
C MET A 338 -4.28 -26.59 -12.51
N ASN A 339 -3.98 -27.70 -13.20
CA ASN A 339 -3.10 -28.73 -12.65
C ASN A 339 -1.68 -28.18 -12.38
N LYS A 340 -1.16 -27.32 -13.26
CA LYS A 340 0.20 -26.77 -13.16
C LYS A 340 0.32 -25.68 -12.11
N LEU A 341 -0.67 -24.79 -11.99
CA LEU A 341 -0.57 -23.55 -11.20
C LEU A 341 -1.54 -23.51 -9.99
N GLY A 342 -2.53 -24.38 -9.98
CA GLY A 342 -3.66 -24.29 -9.07
C GLY A 342 -4.76 -23.33 -9.56
N PRO A 343 -6.02 -23.56 -9.18
CA PRO A 343 -7.16 -22.76 -9.66
C PRO A 343 -7.09 -21.29 -9.25
N ASP A 344 -6.65 -20.99 -8.03
CA ASP A 344 -6.55 -19.62 -7.51
C ASP A 344 -5.52 -18.79 -8.28
N THR A 345 -4.36 -19.38 -8.60
CA THR A 345 -3.35 -18.70 -9.43
C THR A 345 -3.86 -18.46 -10.84
N VAL A 346 -4.60 -19.43 -11.43
CA VAL A 346 -5.21 -19.24 -12.76
C VAL A 346 -6.23 -18.10 -12.75
N ARG A 347 -7.07 -18.01 -11.72
CA ARG A 347 -8.02 -16.90 -11.56
C ARG A 347 -7.31 -15.54 -11.48
N ARG A 348 -6.25 -15.45 -10.69
CA ARG A 348 -5.42 -14.24 -10.61
C ARG A 348 -4.73 -13.90 -11.93
N LEU A 349 -4.27 -14.91 -12.66
CA LEU A 349 -3.63 -14.74 -13.96
C LEU A 349 -4.63 -14.18 -15.01
N ILE A 350 -5.89 -14.65 -14.99
CA ILE A 350 -6.96 -14.09 -15.83
C ILE A 350 -7.15 -12.60 -15.53
N GLU A 351 -7.18 -12.21 -14.25
CA GLU A 351 -7.29 -10.79 -13.87
C GLU A 351 -6.08 -9.97 -14.37
N LEU A 352 -4.88 -10.52 -14.31
CA LEU A 352 -3.68 -9.85 -14.82
C LEU A 352 -3.76 -9.68 -16.35
N HIS A 353 -4.15 -10.70 -17.10
CA HIS A 353 -4.36 -10.60 -18.56
C HIS A 353 -5.42 -9.55 -18.94
N LYS A 354 -6.54 -9.50 -18.22
CA LYS A 354 -7.57 -8.48 -18.44
C LYS A 354 -7.04 -7.08 -18.19
N ALA A 355 -6.26 -6.90 -17.11
CA ALA A 355 -5.68 -5.61 -16.77
C ALA A 355 -4.63 -5.19 -17.79
N ASP A 356 -3.75 -6.10 -18.21
CA ASP A 356 -2.75 -5.88 -19.26
C ASP A 356 -3.41 -5.45 -20.57
N THR A 357 -4.46 -6.17 -21.00
CA THR A 357 -5.24 -5.83 -22.20
C THR A 357 -5.87 -4.43 -22.10
N ARG A 358 -6.36 -4.00 -20.92
CA ARG A 358 -6.89 -2.64 -20.71
C ARG A 358 -5.80 -1.57 -20.79
N GLY A 359 -4.57 -1.91 -20.46
CA GLY A 359 -3.41 -1.03 -20.59
C GLY A 359 -2.86 -0.94 -22.01
N GLN A 360 -3.24 -1.85 -22.91
CA GLN A 360 -2.84 -1.89 -24.32
C GLN A 360 -3.70 -0.95 -25.20
N SER A 361 -3.36 -0.84 -26.49
CA SER A 361 -4.13 -0.07 -27.45
C SER A 361 -5.54 -0.66 -27.68
N ALA A 362 -6.46 0.16 -28.19
CA ALA A 362 -7.86 -0.24 -28.45
C ALA A 362 -7.99 -1.46 -29.37
N ILE A 363 -7.00 -1.76 -30.18
CA ILE A 363 -6.96 -2.94 -31.07
C ILE A 363 -7.06 -4.24 -30.25
N CYS A 364 -6.54 -4.25 -29.02
CA CYS A 364 -6.51 -5.43 -28.16
C CYS A 364 -7.81 -5.64 -27.38
N ALA A 365 -8.75 -4.70 -27.36
CA ALA A 365 -9.93 -4.72 -26.48
C ALA A 365 -10.79 -5.99 -26.60
N GLY A 366 -10.84 -6.61 -27.78
CA GLY A 366 -11.59 -7.86 -28.01
C GLY A 366 -11.11 -9.05 -27.15
N ARG A 367 -9.85 -9.06 -26.75
CA ARG A 367 -9.27 -10.13 -25.91
C ARG A 367 -9.89 -10.23 -24.51
N ILE A 368 -10.50 -9.15 -24.00
CA ILE A 368 -11.15 -9.17 -22.68
C ILE A 368 -12.27 -10.20 -22.65
N ALA A 369 -13.09 -10.28 -23.73
CA ALA A 369 -14.16 -11.27 -23.83
C ALA A 369 -13.64 -12.72 -23.87
N GLU A 370 -12.45 -12.95 -24.45
CA GLU A 370 -11.80 -14.26 -24.43
C GLU A 370 -11.40 -14.66 -23.01
N TYR A 371 -10.81 -13.72 -22.23
CA TYR A 371 -10.47 -14.00 -20.83
C TYR A 371 -11.69 -14.15 -19.93
N ASP A 372 -12.80 -13.46 -20.22
CA ASP A 372 -14.09 -13.70 -19.54
C ASP A 372 -14.60 -15.12 -19.82
N ALA A 373 -14.50 -15.61 -21.07
CA ALA A 373 -14.84 -16.97 -21.42
C ALA A 373 -13.92 -18.00 -20.72
N VAL A 374 -12.62 -17.71 -20.56
CA VAL A 374 -11.71 -18.57 -19.78
C VAL A 374 -12.16 -18.65 -18.32
N ALA A 375 -12.58 -17.54 -17.72
CA ALA A 375 -13.08 -17.51 -16.35
C ALA A 375 -14.34 -18.36 -16.17
N VAL A 376 -15.26 -18.31 -17.14
CA VAL A 376 -16.47 -19.15 -17.14
C VAL A 376 -16.10 -20.64 -17.20
N VAL A 377 -15.20 -21.04 -18.11
CA VAL A 377 -14.73 -22.43 -18.20
C VAL A 377 -14.06 -22.90 -16.91
N LEU A 378 -13.26 -22.04 -16.26
CA LEU A 378 -12.66 -22.33 -14.96
C LEU A 378 -13.72 -22.62 -13.91
N ASP A 379 -14.74 -21.76 -13.81
CA ASP A 379 -15.82 -21.90 -12.83
C ASP A 379 -16.69 -23.14 -13.09
N GLU A 380 -16.97 -23.48 -14.37
CA GLU A 380 -17.66 -24.71 -14.75
C GLU A 380 -16.90 -25.96 -14.26
N ILE A 381 -15.57 -26.03 -14.54
CA ILE A 381 -14.73 -27.16 -14.11
C ILE A 381 -14.77 -27.33 -12.60
N LEU A 382 -14.71 -26.23 -11.85
CA LEU A 382 -14.73 -26.26 -10.37
C LEU A 382 -16.12 -26.66 -9.84
N ASN A 383 -17.21 -26.15 -10.42
CA ASN A 383 -18.57 -26.44 -10.01
C ASN A 383 -18.97 -27.89 -10.32
N GLU A 384 -18.57 -28.42 -11.47
CA GLU A 384 -18.80 -29.81 -11.88
C GLU A 384 -17.87 -30.80 -11.13
N LYS A 385 -16.95 -30.29 -10.29
CA LYS A 385 -15.94 -31.08 -9.56
C LYS A 385 -15.14 -32.01 -10.50
N GLU A 386 -14.87 -31.52 -11.70
CA GLU A 386 -14.09 -32.26 -12.65
C GLU A 386 -12.64 -32.47 -12.18
N CYS A 387 -12.13 -33.68 -12.36
CA CYS A 387 -10.74 -33.99 -12.05
C CYS A 387 -9.79 -33.23 -12.99
N PHE A 388 -8.86 -32.49 -12.44
CA PHE A 388 -7.80 -31.78 -13.18
C PHE A 388 -6.40 -32.10 -12.65
N SER A 389 -6.28 -32.84 -11.53
CA SER A 389 -5.01 -33.31 -10.97
C SER A 389 -5.09 -34.80 -10.57
N LEU A 390 -3.95 -35.47 -10.46
CA LEU A 390 -3.91 -36.87 -9.97
C LEU A 390 -4.44 -37.00 -8.54
N LYS A 391 -4.42 -35.93 -7.75
CA LYS A 391 -4.94 -35.92 -6.38
C LYS A 391 -6.47 -35.94 -6.31
N ASP A 392 -7.13 -35.57 -7.41
CA ASP A 392 -8.61 -35.53 -7.52
C ASP A 392 -9.19 -36.89 -7.97
N LEU A 393 -8.32 -37.89 -8.29
CA LEU A 393 -8.77 -39.20 -8.67
C LEU A 393 -9.43 -39.92 -7.49
N ALA A 394 -10.55 -40.61 -7.75
CA ALA A 394 -11.25 -41.42 -6.76
C ALA A 394 -10.45 -42.69 -6.36
N VAL A 395 -9.36 -43.01 -7.07
CA VAL A 395 -8.46 -44.11 -6.81
C VAL A 395 -7.04 -43.61 -6.57
N ASN A 396 -6.34 -44.20 -5.63
CA ASN A 396 -4.94 -43.89 -5.33
C ASN A 396 -4.01 -45.04 -5.78
N GLY A 397 -2.68 -44.82 -5.66
CA GLY A 397 -1.70 -45.80 -6.08
C GLY A 397 -1.81 -47.15 -5.35
N THR A 398 -2.32 -47.17 -4.12
CA THR A 398 -2.54 -48.40 -3.36
C THR A 398 -3.73 -49.19 -3.91
N ASP A 399 -4.81 -48.49 -4.31
CA ASP A 399 -5.96 -49.12 -4.96
C ASP A 399 -5.56 -49.78 -6.28
N MET A 400 -4.67 -49.14 -7.04
CA MET A 400 -4.15 -49.68 -8.32
C MET A 400 -3.23 -50.90 -8.15
N MET A 401 -2.59 -51.07 -7.00
CA MET A 401 -1.73 -52.24 -6.71
C MET A 401 -2.54 -53.43 -6.16
N SER A 402 -3.83 -53.23 -5.84
CA SER A 402 -4.74 -54.26 -5.31
C SER A 402 -5.59 -54.95 -6.40
N ILE A 403 -5.41 -54.54 -7.65
CA ILE A 403 -6.02 -55.13 -8.84
C ILE A 403 -4.95 -55.96 -9.56
#